data_441889a96c662fb992cc4b3d31856cbb
#
_entry.id   441889a96c662fb992cc4b3d31856cbb
#
_cell.length_a   1.000
_cell.length_b   1.000
_cell.length_c   1.000
_cell.angle_alpha   90.00
_cell.angle_beta   90.00
_cell.angle_gamma   90.00
#
_symmetry.space_group_name_H-M   'P 1'
#
loop_
_entity.id
_entity.type
_entity.pdbx_description
1 polymer ?
#
loop_
_entity_poly.entity_id
_entity_poly.type
_entity_poly.pdbx_seq_one_letter_code
_entity_poly.pdbx_strand_id
1 'polypeptide(L)'
;MLDISAAGRYDHYTYAQNDFGEATYNLGVEFRPLDQLLIRGAIGTGFRAPDLHYVYRGPGTVNGSGADYFDCRSTEANPTAADCVNNYFEGFVNERGGNPDLLPETAQSITAGFVWAPFDNFDISVDYFRIDMDDQVANLSVDQLLRDEAACRIGTDFDGSAVDPNSGTCVDALNRVNRFTSGASAGEIQLINLLPINIAQQETDGIDVEVNAGFGIGSLGDLSFGASYTYVIDNLIQQYPQDPIVDKFVPASGYEIPRDKGRAHVTWSTDRFSTTLSTIYTGEMTNWNWDDKIEDSWWFYLSGQYYLTDRVRISATVDNLLDSDPVEDPTHASYPYYNSSWYDSIGRSYYLQLTYKLGGDPL
;
A
#
# COMPACT_ATOMS: atom_id res chain seq x y z
N MET A 1 0.27 -10.16 -36.12
CA MET A 1 -0.98 -10.76 -35.60
C MET A 1 -1.68 -9.73 -34.75
N LEU A 2 -3.01 -9.68 -34.80
CA LEU A 2 -3.83 -8.78 -33.97
C LEU A 2 -4.89 -9.63 -33.27
N ASP A 3 -4.94 -9.52 -31.93
CA ASP A 3 -5.94 -10.17 -31.11
C ASP A 3 -6.72 -9.10 -30.34
N ILE A 4 -8.05 -9.26 -30.31
CA ILE A 4 -8.95 -8.36 -29.59
C ILE A 4 -9.81 -9.20 -28.67
N SER A 5 -9.85 -8.85 -27.39
CA SER A 5 -10.70 -9.48 -26.40
C SER A 5 -11.73 -8.50 -25.88
N ALA A 6 -12.95 -8.98 -25.64
CA ALA A 6 -14.03 -8.20 -25.02
C ALA A 6 -14.83 -9.08 -24.09
N ALA A 7 -15.09 -8.59 -22.89
CA ALA A 7 -15.95 -9.25 -21.92
C ALA A 7 -16.86 -8.22 -21.23
N GLY A 8 -18.04 -8.65 -20.84
CA GLY A 8 -18.99 -7.82 -20.07
C GLY A 8 -19.70 -8.68 -19.05
N ARG A 9 -20.01 -8.10 -17.88
CA ARG A 9 -20.70 -8.73 -16.78
C ARG A 9 -21.68 -7.75 -16.16
N TYR A 10 -22.80 -8.26 -15.68
CA TYR A 10 -23.74 -7.51 -14.87
C TYR A 10 -23.95 -8.25 -13.55
N ASP A 11 -23.81 -7.52 -12.45
CA ASP A 11 -24.03 -8.03 -11.10
C ASP A 11 -25.11 -7.24 -10.41
N HIS A 12 -25.92 -7.92 -9.60
CA HIS A 12 -26.98 -7.33 -8.81
C HIS A 12 -26.84 -7.77 -7.36
N TYR A 13 -26.90 -6.82 -6.44
CA TYR A 13 -26.72 -7.06 -5.01
C TYR A 13 -27.77 -6.34 -4.18
N THR A 14 -28.20 -6.99 -3.10
CA THR A 14 -29.07 -6.40 -2.10
C THR A 14 -28.45 -6.60 -0.72
N TYR A 15 -28.21 -5.52 0.00
CA TYR A 15 -27.75 -5.58 1.40
C TYR A 15 -28.32 -4.39 2.20
N ALA A 16 -28.61 -4.62 3.47
CA ALA A 16 -29.30 -3.66 4.32
C ALA A 16 -30.61 -3.17 3.66
N GLN A 17 -30.69 -1.89 3.33
CA GLN A 17 -31.81 -1.28 2.59
C GLN A 17 -31.40 -0.87 1.17
N ASN A 18 -30.20 -1.21 0.76
CA ASN A 18 -29.64 -0.84 -0.54
C ASN A 18 -29.86 -1.97 -1.56
N ASP A 19 -30.24 -1.59 -2.74
CA ASP A 19 -30.44 -2.44 -3.91
C ASP A 19 -29.75 -1.77 -5.10
N PHE A 20 -28.69 -2.41 -5.63
CA PHE A 20 -27.91 -1.85 -6.71
C PHE A 20 -27.40 -2.91 -7.66
N GLY A 21 -27.22 -2.52 -8.91
CA GLY A 21 -26.65 -3.36 -9.94
C GLY A 21 -25.60 -2.61 -10.73
N GLU A 22 -24.48 -3.30 -11.03
CA GLU A 22 -23.37 -2.73 -11.74
C GLU A 22 -23.02 -3.56 -12.98
N ALA A 23 -22.73 -2.87 -14.07
CA ALA A 23 -22.23 -3.46 -15.31
C ALA A 23 -20.75 -3.18 -15.46
N THR A 24 -19.96 -4.22 -15.59
CA THR A 24 -18.51 -4.12 -15.80
C THR A 24 -18.12 -4.65 -17.16
N TYR A 25 -17.05 -4.10 -17.73
CA TYR A 25 -16.51 -4.55 -19.00
C TYR A 25 -14.99 -4.63 -18.94
N ASN A 26 -14.43 -5.41 -19.87
CA ASN A 26 -13.01 -5.44 -20.16
C ASN A 26 -12.80 -5.53 -21.66
N LEU A 27 -11.95 -4.66 -22.19
CA LEU A 27 -11.53 -4.65 -23.59
C LEU A 27 -10.02 -4.71 -23.63
N GLY A 28 -9.46 -5.65 -24.38
CA GLY A 28 -8.03 -5.82 -24.54
C GLY A 28 -7.63 -5.91 -26.02
N VAL A 29 -6.46 -5.40 -26.31
CA VAL A 29 -5.82 -5.47 -27.63
C VAL A 29 -4.38 -5.95 -27.46
N GLU A 30 -4.00 -6.94 -28.27
CA GLU A 30 -2.62 -7.39 -28.45
C GLU A 30 -2.25 -7.30 -29.92
N PHE A 31 -1.15 -6.61 -30.21
CA PHE A 31 -0.62 -6.47 -31.56
C PHE A 31 0.83 -6.94 -31.61
N ARG A 32 1.08 -7.98 -32.45
CA ARG A 32 2.42 -8.49 -32.72
C ARG A 32 2.85 -8.10 -34.13
N PRO A 33 3.49 -6.93 -34.30
CA PRO A 33 4.05 -6.54 -35.62
C PRO A 33 5.22 -7.41 -36.03
N LEU A 34 5.97 -7.92 -35.09
CA LEU A 34 7.12 -8.82 -35.23
C LEU A 34 6.98 -9.97 -34.23
N ASP A 35 7.61 -11.10 -34.48
CA ASP A 35 7.59 -12.25 -33.56
C ASP A 35 8.21 -11.87 -32.17
N GLN A 36 9.18 -10.97 -32.18
CA GLN A 36 9.89 -10.50 -31.00
C GLN A 36 9.22 -9.32 -30.27
N LEU A 37 8.16 -8.73 -30.84
CA LEU A 37 7.54 -7.54 -30.26
C LEU A 37 6.03 -7.71 -30.10
N LEU A 38 5.58 -7.65 -28.86
CA LEU A 38 4.17 -7.54 -28.50
C LEU A 38 3.90 -6.12 -27.99
N ILE A 39 2.89 -5.47 -28.54
CA ILE A 39 2.29 -4.24 -28.01
C ILE A 39 0.93 -4.62 -27.46
N ARG A 40 0.62 -4.22 -26.24
CA ARG A 40 -0.63 -4.56 -25.56
C ARG A 40 -1.27 -3.36 -24.90
N GLY A 41 -2.59 -3.40 -24.79
CA GLY A 41 -3.34 -2.40 -24.03
C GLY A 41 -4.69 -2.98 -23.61
N ALA A 42 -5.15 -2.55 -22.46
CA ALA A 42 -6.45 -2.93 -21.95
C ALA A 42 -7.11 -1.78 -21.21
N ILE A 43 -8.43 -1.75 -21.23
CA ILE A 43 -9.28 -0.91 -20.40
C ILE A 43 -10.37 -1.77 -19.79
N GLY A 44 -10.63 -1.62 -18.51
CA GLY A 44 -11.66 -2.36 -17.82
C GLY A 44 -12.24 -1.57 -16.66
N THR A 45 -13.47 -1.95 -16.28
CA THR A 45 -14.12 -1.47 -15.08
C THR A 45 -14.25 -2.59 -14.06
N GLY A 46 -14.14 -2.25 -12.80
CA GLY A 46 -14.31 -3.14 -11.65
C GLY A 46 -15.36 -2.58 -10.71
N PHE A 47 -15.89 -3.45 -9.88
CA PHE A 47 -16.86 -3.10 -8.89
C PHE A 47 -16.75 -4.05 -7.68
N ARG A 48 -16.93 -3.53 -6.48
CA ARG A 48 -16.93 -4.31 -5.25
C ARG A 48 -18.03 -3.84 -4.31
N ALA A 49 -18.94 -4.75 -3.96
CA ALA A 49 -19.88 -4.48 -2.88
C ALA A 49 -19.14 -4.33 -1.55
N PRO A 50 -19.60 -3.47 -0.62
CA PRO A 50 -19.01 -3.38 0.70
C PRO A 50 -19.03 -4.75 1.41
N ASP A 51 -17.95 -5.09 2.08
CA ASP A 51 -17.88 -6.31 2.89
C ASP A 51 -18.96 -6.29 3.99
N LEU A 52 -19.60 -7.42 4.23
CA LEU A 52 -20.73 -7.51 5.17
C LEU A 52 -20.36 -7.06 6.59
N HIS A 53 -19.11 -7.18 7.01
CA HIS A 53 -18.68 -6.69 8.32
C HIS A 53 -18.62 -5.16 8.40
N TYR A 54 -18.35 -4.47 7.28
CA TYR A 54 -18.43 -3.00 7.22
C TYR A 54 -19.88 -2.51 7.25
N VAL A 55 -20.83 -3.33 6.80
CA VAL A 55 -22.26 -2.95 6.78
C VAL A 55 -22.96 -3.34 8.07
N TYR A 56 -22.72 -4.57 8.57
CA TYR A 56 -23.55 -5.19 9.63
C TYR A 56 -22.84 -5.35 10.97
N ARG A 57 -21.60 -4.91 11.12
CA ARG A 57 -20.93 -4.96 12.42
C ARG A 57 -21.77 -4.24 13.46
N GLY A 58 -22.13 -4.95 14.54
CA GLY A 58 -22.82 -4.33 15.67
C GLY A 58 -22.00 -3.19 16.29
N PRO A 59 -22.66 -2.18 16.87
CA PRO A 59 -21.98 -1.08 17.55
C PRO A 59 -21.16 -1.62 18.73
N GLY A 60 -19.97 -1.12 18.88
CA GLY A 60 -19.06 -1.47 19.97
C GLY A 60 -18.19 -0.27 20.33
N THR A 61 -17.75 -0.24 21.57
CA THR A 61 -16.89 0.83 22.06
C THR A 61 -15.57 0.26 22.56
N VAL A 62 -14.48 0.98 22.32
CA VAL A 62 -13.15 0.68 22.88
C VAL A 62 -12.57 1.97 23.45
N ASN A 63 -11.77 1.85 24.53
CA ASN A 63 -11.05 2.98 25.02
C ASN A 63 -10.07 3.48 23.94
N GLY A 64 -10.10 4.77 23.70
CA GLY A 64 -9.25 5.45 22.76
C GLY A 64 -8.16 6.27 23.44
N SER A 65 -7.13 6.52 22.69
CA SER A 65 -6.04 7.42 23.04
C SER A 65 -5.52 8.08 21.77
N GLY A 66 -4.97 9.26 21.87
CA GLY A 66 -4.42 10.02 20.75
C GLY A 66 -3.97 11.41 21.17
N ALA A 67 -3.31 12.12 20.26
CA ALA A 67 -2.93 13.51 20.48
C ALA A 67 -4.14 14.43 20.35
N ASP A 68 -4.39 15.28 21.35
CA ASP A 68 -5.40 16.33 21.23
C ASP A 68 -4.81 17.55 20.53
N TYR A 69 -4.81 17.54 19.20
CA TYR A 69 -4.24 18.62 18.38
C TYR A 69 -4.99 19.94 18.55
N PHE A 70 -6.29 19.92 18.82
CA PHE A 70 -7.05 21.16 19.05
C PHE A 70 -6.67 21.81 20.36
N ASP A 71 -6.55 21.05 21.46
CA ASP A 71 -6.12 21.60 22.75
C ASP A 71 -4.69 22.12 22.66
N CYS A 72 -3.76 21.35 22.10
CA CYS A 72 -2.37 21.75 21.86
C CYS A 72 -2.28 23.10 21.14
N ARG A 73 -2.92 23.21 19.97
CA ARG A 73 -2.87 24.42 19.13
C ARG A 73 -3.63 25.61 19.74
N SER A 74 -4.51 25.36 20.69
CA SER A 74 -5.24 26.41 21.39
C SER A 74 -4.46 26.97 22.60
N THR A 75 -3.56 26.17 23.16
CA THR A 75 -2.83 26.50 24.39
C THR A 75 -1.36 26.91 24.16
N GLU A 76 -0.74 26.40 23.09
CA GLU A 76 0.64 26.69 22.74
C GLU A 76 0.76 27.74 21.63
N ALA A 77 1.86 28.45 21.62
CA ALA A 77 2.11 29.47 20.58
C ALA A 77 2.79 28.87 19.37
N ASN A 78 2.03 28.66 18.28
CA ASN A 78 2.49 28.11 16.99
C ASN A 78 3.17 26.73 17.10
N PRO A 79 2.55 25.73 17.71
CA PRO A 79 3.12 24.41 17.82
C PRO A 79 3.17 23.74 16.45
N THR A 80 4.19 22.90 16.22
CA THR A 80 4.23 21.98 15.09
C THR A 80 3.37 20.74 15.40
N ALA A 81 3.08 19.94 14.38
CA ALA A 81 2.40 18.65 14.60
C ALA A 81 3.19 17.74 15.56
N ALA A 82 4.54 17.75 15.45
CA ALA A 82 5.43 17.01 16.34
C ALA A 82 5.34 17.45 17.79
N ASP A 83 5.21 18.75 18.05
CA ASP A 83 5.03 19.26 19.42
C ASP A 83 3.72 18.74 20.01
N CYS A 84 2.66 18.73 19.23
CA CYS A 84 1.33 18.29 19.67
C CYS A 84 1.19 16.78 19.90
N VAL A 85 2.00 15.95 19.27
CA VAL A 85 2.00 14.49 19.53
C VAL A 85 2.22 14.19 21.01
N ASN A 86 2.97 15.03 21.73
CA ASN A 86 3.18 14.89 23.17
C ASN A 86 1.99 15.32 24.02
N ASN A 87 1.01 16.03 23.47
CA ASN A 87 -0.26 16.35 24.12
C ASN A 87 -1.24 15.16 24.05
N TYR A 88 -0.76 14.04 24.58
CA TYR A 88 -1.44 12.76 24.47
C TYR A 88 -2.54 12.65 25.51
N PHE A 89 -3.75 12.39 25.06
CA PHE A 89 -4.93 12.22 25.90
C PHE A 89 -5.41 10.77 25.86
N GLU A 90 -5.71 10.19 27.00
CA GLU A 90 -6.28 8.87 27.16
C GLU A 90 -7.66 8.94 27.81
N GLY A 91 -8.53 8.01 27.48
CA GLY A 91 -9.79 7.83 28.19
C GLY A 91 -11.03 8.33 27.45
N PHE A 92 -10.90 8.75 26.19
CA PHE A 92 -12.08 8.93 25.34
C PHE A 92 -12.56 7.58 24.77
N VAL A 93 -13.76 7.58 24.26
CA VAL A 93 -14.39 6.37 23.71
C VAL A 93 -14.33 6.41 22.16
N ASN A 94 -13.77 5.38 21.56
CA ASN A 94 -13.94 5.11 20.13
C ASN A 94 -15.19 4.25 19.92
N GLU A 95 -16.19 4.80 19.25
CA GLU A 95 -17.34 4.03 18.76
C GLU A 95 -16.99 3.44 17.40
N ARG A 96 -17.15 2.13 17.28
CA ARG A 96 -16.95 1.37 16.05
C ARG A 96 -18.20 0.58 15.72
N GLY A 97 -18.52 0.46 14.46
CA GLY A 97 -19.69 -0.29 14.01
C GLY A 97 -19.69 -0.46 12.50
N GLY A 98 -20.74 -1.07 11.98
CA GLY A 98 -21.03 -1.08 10.56
C GLY A 98 -21.74 0.19 10.13
N ASN A 99 -21.58 0.54 8.87
CA ASN A 99 -22.31 1.62 8.22
C ASN A 99 -23.20 1.03 7.12
N PRO A 100 -24.53 0.98 7.32
CA PRO A 100 -25.45 0.43 6.33
C PRO A 100 -25.63 1.32 5.10
N ASP A 101 -25.15 2.57 5.13
CA ASP A 101 -25.29 3.55 4.05
C ASP A 101 -24.11 3.51 3.06
N LEU A 102 -23.15 2.59 3.26
CA LEU A 102 -22.01 2.43 2.35
C LEU A 102 -22.46 2.09 0.93
N LEU A 103 -21.84 2.74 -0.03
CA LEU A 103 -21.99 2.48 -1.47
C LEU A 103 -20.99 1.44 -1.94
N PRO A 104 -21.23 0.77 -3.07
CA PRO A 104 -20.23 -0.04 -3.75
C PRO A 104 -19.06 0.81 -4.21
N GLU A 105 -17.88 0.22 -4.13
CA GLU A 105 -16.69 0.78 -4.76
C GLU A 105 -16.71 0.50 -6.24
N THR A 106 -16.35 1.46 -7.05
CA THR A 106 -16.14 1.28 -8.49
C THR A 106 -14.72 1.62 -8.88
N ALA A 107 -14.23 0.99 -9.93
CA ALA A 107 -12.89 1.24 -10.43
C ALA A 107 -12.85 1.20 -11.95
N GLN A 108 -12.01 2.03 -12.55
CA GLN A 108 -11.57 1.92 -13.93
C GLN A 108 -10.07 1.68 -13.96
N SER A 109 -9.62 0.73 -14.77
CA SER A 109 -8.21 0.47 -15.01
C SER A 109 -7.85 0.61 -16.46
N ILE A 110 -6.70 1.22 -16.74
CA ILE A 110 -6.11 1.33 -18.08
C ILE A 110 -4.68 0.80 -17.97
N THR A 111 -4.31 -0.07 -18.90
CA THR A 111 -2.92 -0.53 -19.06
C THR A 111 -2.48 -0.40 -20.50
N ALA A 112 -1.24 -0.01 -20.72
CA ALA A 112 -0.64 0.04 -22.06
C ALA A 112 0.86 -0.23 -21.96
N GLY A 113 1.37 -1.14 -22.81
CA GLY A 113 2.77 -1.50 -22.74
C GLY A 113 3.25 -2.33 -23.91
N PHE A 114 4.48 -2.79 -23.77
CA PHE A 114 5.07 -3.70 -24.75
C PHE A 114 5.95 -4.75 -24.08
N VAL A 115 6.11 -5.87 -24.77
CA VAL A 115 7.12 -6.90 -24.47
C VAL A 115 8.03 -7.03 -25.67
N TRP A 116 9.32 -6.94 -25.44
CA TRP A 116 10.34 -7.10 -26.48
C TRP A 116 11.28 -8.25 -26.12
N ALA A 117 11.25 -9.29 -26.94
CA ALA A 117 12.05 -10.50 -26.81
C ALA A 117 12.93 -10.68 -28.07
N PRO A 118 14.04 -9.92 -28.22
CA PRO A 118 14.90 -9.99 -29.41
C PRO A 118 15.64 -11.31 -29.54
N PHE A 119 15.77 -12.05 -28.45
CA PHE A 119 16.43 -13.36 -28.38
C PHE A 119 15.58 -14.33 -27.56
N ASP A 120 15.74 -15.62 -27.75
CA ASP A 120 14.98 -16.66 -27.05
C ASP A 120 15.20 -16.67 -25.53
N ASN A 121 16.29 -16.06 -25.09
CA ASN A 121 16.75 -16.06 -23.71
C ASN A 121 16.76 -14.66 -23.08
N PHE A 122 16.12 -13.69 -23.70
CA PHE A 122 16.01 -12.33 -23.17
C PHE A 122 14.67 -11.71 -23.52
N ASP A 123 14.02 -11.16 -22.51
CA ASP A 123 12.83 -10.31 -22.69
C ASP A 123 12.83 -9.12 -21.72
N ILE A 124 12.20 -8.07 -22.16
CA ILE A 124 11.86 -6.89 -21.36
C ILE A 124 10.40 -6.51 -21.59
N SER A 125 9.67 -6.27 -20.53
CA SER A 125 8.36 -5.62 -20.59
C SER A 125 8.37 -4.26 -19.93
N VAL A 126 7.60 -3.34 -20.49
CA VAL A 126 7.32 -2.03 -19.91
C VAL A 126 5.84 -1.78 -20.05
N ASP A 127 5.17 -1.58 -18.93
CA ASP A 127 3.73 -1.34 -18.88
C ASP A 127 3.43 -0.09 -18.05
N TYR A 128 2.67 0.83 -18.61
CA TYR A 128 2.01 1.89 -17.90
C TYR A 128 0.68 1.37 -17.38
N PHE A 129 0.33 1.71 -16.15
CA PHE A 129 -0.97 1.45 -15.56
C PHE A 129 -1.57 2.71 -14.96
N ARG A 130 -2.89 2.78 -14.99
CA ARG A 130 -3.68 3.78 -14.25
C ARG A 130 -4.91 3.12 -13.68
N ILE A 131 -5.21 3.39 -12.43
CA ILE A 131 -6.37 2.90 -11.70
C ILE A 131 -7.04 4.10 -11.05
N ASP A 132 -8.27 4.38 -11.46
CA ASP A 132 -9.16 5.36 -10.85
C ASP A 132 -10.21 4.61 -10.03
N MET A 133 -10.37 4.95 -8.75
CA MET A 133 -11.34 4.34 -7.84
C MET A 133 -12.26 5.42 -7.28
N ASP A 134 -13.55 5.15 -7.31
CA ASP A 134 -14.57 5.98 -6.69
C ASP A 134 -15.26 5.20 -5.56
N ASP A 135 -15.73 5.94 -4.55
CA ASP A 135 -16.47 5.40 -3.40
C ASP A 135 -15.73 4.30 -2.62
N GLN A 136 -14.40 4.33 -2.57
CA GLN A 136 -13.61 3.34 -1.83
C GLN A 136 -14.01 3.30 -0.34
N VAL A 137 -14.32 2.11 0.17
CA VAL A 137 -14.65 1.94 1.59
C VAL A 137 -13.40 1.97 2.45
N ALA A 138 -13.33 2.92 3.37
CA ALA A 138 -12.18 3.10 4.26
C ALA A 138 -12.59 3.37 5.71
N ASN A 139 -11.67 3.05 6.64
CA ASN A 139 -11.75 3.49 8.01
C ASN A 139 -10.81 4.68 8.20
N LEU A 140 -11.32 5.76 8.78
CA LEU A 140 -10.49 6.90 9.13
C LEU A 140 -9.59 6.55 10.34
N SER A 141 -8.36 7.05 10.32
CA SER A 141 -7.49 6.96 11.49
C SER A 141 -7.90 7.98 12.56
N VAL A 142 -7.73 7.61 13.82
CA VAL A 142 -7.99 8.55 14.94
C VAL A 142 -7.10 9.78 14.83
N ASP A 143 -5.83 9.59 14.50
CA ASP A 143 -4.86 10.67 14.39
C ASP A 143 -5.24 11.67 13.31
N GLN A 144 -5.53 11.18 12.09
CA GLN A 144 -5.97 12.04 10.99
C GLN A 144 -7.25 12.82 11.35
N LEU A 145 -8.23 12.12 11.93
CA LEU A 145 -9.50 12.74 12.31
C LEU A 145 -9.32 13.85 13.36
N LEU A 146 -8.41 13.68 14.33
CA LEU A 146 -8.11 14.69 15.32
C LEU A 146 -7.31 15.88 14.75
N ARG A 147 -6.46 15.65 13.75
CA ARG A 147 -5.78 16.71 12.98
C ARG A 147 -6.81 17.54 12.20
N ASP A 148 -7.68 16.87 11.46
CA ASP A 148 -8.73 17.51 10.67
C ASP A 148 -9.66 18.33 11.57
N GLU A 149 -10.09 17.76 12.71
CA GLU A 149 -10.94 18.46 13.67
C GLU A 149 -10.27 19.72 14.20
N ALA A 150 -8.98 19.64 14.55
CA ALA A 150 -8.22 20.79 15.03
C ALA A 150 -8.09 21.88 13.97
N ALA A 151 -7.73 21.52 12.75
CA ALA A 151 -7.62 22.43 11.61
C ALA A 151 -8.95 23.13 11.33
N CYS A 152 -10.04 22.37 11.35
CA CYS A 152 -11.40 22.89 11.12
C CYS A 152 -11.89 23.84 12.21
N ARG A 153 -11.58 23.57 13.48
CA ARG A 153 -11.95 24.45 14.60
C ARG A 153 -11.13 25.74 14.63
N ILE A 154 -9.87 25.68 14.24
CA ILE A 154 -8.94 26.82 14.26
C ILE A 154 -9.07 27.66 12.97
N GLY A 155 -9.44 27.01 11.84
CA GLY A 155 -9.53 27.63 10.53
C GLY A 155 -8.23 27.65 9.73
N THR A 156 -7.17 27.00 10.25
CA THR A 156 -5.87 26.86 9.57
C THR A 156 -5.27 25.49 9.85
N ASP A 157 -4.53 24.94 8.89
CA ASP A 157 -3.73 23.74 9.09
C ASP A 157 -2.38 24.05 9.78
N PHE A 158 -1.56 23.04 10.05
CA PHE A 158 -0.25 23.18 10.70
C PHE A 158 0.75 23.96 9.82
N ASP A 159 0.63 23.93 8.52
CA ASP A 159 1.44 24.71 7.57
C ASP A 159 0.99 26.18 7.45
N GLY A 160 -0.11 26.55 8.15
CA GLY A 160 -0.70 27.88 8.12
C GLY A 160 -1.67 28.12 6.96
N SER A 161 -1.93 27.11 6.13
CA SER A 161 -2.93 27.21 5.06
C SER A 161 -4.34 27.37 5.65
N ALA A 162 -5.19 28.16 4.97
CA ALA A 162 -6.57 28.37 5.41
C ALA A 162 -7.42 27.12 5.12
N VAL A 163 -8.20 26.71 6.09
CA VAL A 163 -9.13 25.58 5.99
C VAL A 163 -10.56 26.09 5.86
N ASP A 164 -11.29 25.58 4.85
CA ASP A 164 -12.72 25.90 4.69
C ASP A 164 -13.55 25.12 5.72
N PRO A 165 -14.21 25.79 6.68
CA PRO A 165 -15.01 25.11 7.69
C PRO A 165 -16.26 24.40 7.13
N ASN A 166 -16.61 24.64 5.86
CA ASN A 166 -17.72 23.98 5.16
C ASN A 166 -17.26 22.86 4.23
N SER A 167 -15.97 22.55 4.19
CA SER A 167 -15.46 21.40 3.43
C SER A 167 -16.07 20.09 3.95
N GLY A 168 -16.12 19.05 3.11
CA GLY A 168 -16.62 17.74 3.50
C GLY A 168 -15.82 17.16 4.66
N THR A 169 -14.49 17.29 4.64
CA THR A 169 -13.61 16.89 5.75
C THR A 169 -14.00 17.59 7.06
N CYS A 170 -14.22 18.90 7.04
CA CYS A 170 -14.58 19.63 8.25
C CYS A 170 -15.95 19.25 8.79
N VAL A 171 -16.93 19.14 7.93
CA VAL A 171 -18.28 18.73 8.35
C VAL A 171 -18.24 17.33 8.96
N ASP A 172 -17.52 16.39 8.37
CA ASP A 172 -17.40 15.04 8.89
C ASP A 172 -16.60 14.98 10.19
N ALA A 173 -15.41 15.59 10.25
CA ALA A 173 -14.55 15.60 11.43
C ALA A 173 -15.24 16.19 12.66
N LEU A 174 -15.92 17.34 12.50
CA LEU A 174 -16.65 18.00 13.58
C LEU A 174 -17.88 17.21 14.05
N ASN A 175 -18.48 16.40 13.20
CA ASN A 175 -19.58 15.50 13.59
C ASN A 175 -19.11 14.23 14.29
N ARG A 176 -17.90 13.75 13.97
CA ARG A 176 -17.35 12.51 14.54
C ARG A 176 -16.63 12.70 15.84
N VAL A 177 -16.00 13.88 16.07
CA VAL A 177 -15.27 14.17 17.29
C VAL A 177 -16.16 14.95 18.25
N ASN A 178 -16.74 14.24 19.22
CA ASN A 178 -17.57 14.82 20.25
C ASN A 178 -16.73 15.20 21.46
N ARG A 179 -16.88 16.44 21.93
CA ARG A 179 -16.22 16.97 23.12
C ARG A 179 -17.22 17.25 24.23
N PHE A 180 -16.81 17.15 25.48
CA PHE A 180 -17.63 17.56 26.60
C PHE A 180 -17.94 19.07 26.52
N THR A 181 -19.22 19.42 26.60
CA THR A 181 -19.67 20.82 26.49
C THR A 181 -19.75 21.55 27.84
N SER A 182 -19.65 20.82 28.97
CA SER A 182 -19.78 21.39 30.32
C SER A 182 -19.13 20.48 31.37
N GLY A 183 -18.93 21.01 32.56
CA GLY A 183 -18.32 20.30 33.69
C GLY A 183 -16.80 20.49 33.76
N ALA A 184 -16.14 19.69 34.60
CA ALA A 184 -14.67 19.77 34.82
C ALA A 184 -13.86 19.38 33.56
N SER A 185 -14.42 18.52 32.72
CA SER A 185 -13.82 18.04 31.48
C SER A 185 -14.28 18.80 30.24
N ALA A 186 -14.90 19.99 30.40
CA ALA A 186 -15.36 20.76 29.24
C ALA A 186 -14.21 21.05 28.26
N GLY A 187 -14.41 20.68 27.00
CA GLY A 187 -13.41 20.79 25.95
C GLY A 187 -12.62 19.50 25.67
N GLU A 188 -12.53 18.58 26.65
CA GLU A 188 -11.88 17.28 26.44
C GLU A 188 -12.67 16.40 25.46
N ILE A 189 -11.97 15.50 24.75
CA ILE A 189 -12.57 14.53 23.83
C ILE A 189 -13.40 13.53 24.64
N GLN A 190 -14.67 13.39 24.30
CA GLN A 190 -15.59 12.44 24.92
C GLN A 190 -15.71 11.15 24.11
N LEU A 191 -15.97 11.30 22.82
CA LEU A 191 -16.26 10.19 21.91
C LEU A 191 -15.78 10.51 20.49
N ILE A 192 -15.20 9.51 19.84
CA ILE A 192 -14.88 9.55 18.42
C ILE A 192 -15.64 8.46 17.70
N ASN A 193 -16.39 8.83 16.67
CA ASN A 193 -17.11 7.91 15.81
C ASN A 193 -16.22 7.44 14.66
N LEU A 194 -15.86 6.16 14.64
CA LEU A 194 -15.00 5.51 13.65
C LEU A 194 -15.77 4.57 12.73
N LEU A 195 -16.96 4.94 12.30
CA LEU A 195 -17.69 4.18 11.27
C LEU A 195 -16.97 4.32 9.92
N PRO A 196 -16.94 3.23 9.11
CA PRO A 196 -16.37 3.29 7.76
C PRO A 196 -17.14 4.28 6.88
N ILE A 197 -16.43 4.84 5.92
CA ILE A 197 -16.97 5.79 4.93
C ILE A 197 -16.62 5.35 3.51
N ASN A 198 -17.30 5.91 2.52
CA ASN A 198 -16.81 5.92 1.15
C ASN A 198 -15.92 7.15 0.93
N ILE A 199 -14.68 6.93 0.50
CA ILE A 199 -13.77 7.98 0.03
C ILE A 199 -14.19 8.38 -1.38
N ALA A 200 -14.25 9.68 -1.67
CA ALA A 200 -14.79 10.17 -2.93
C ALA A 200 -14.01 9.65 -4.14
N GLN A 201 -12.68 9.77 -4.13
CA GLN A 201 -11.85 9.35 -5.24
C GLN A 201 -10.42 8.99 -4.81
N GLN A 202 -9.86 7.96 -5.45
CA GLN A 202 -8.44 7.65 -5.40
C GLN A 202 -7.94 7.36 -6.81
N GLU A 203 -6.81 7.95 -7.17
CA GLU A 203 -6.12 7.72 -8.44
C GLU A 203 -4.72 7.21 -8.17
N THR A 204 -4.31 6.20 -8.93
CA THR A 204 -2.93 5.70 -8.90
C THR A 204 -2.50 5.36 -10.30
N ASP A 205 -1.36 5.91 -10.75
CA ASP A 205 -0.75 5.53 -12.01
C ASP A 205 0.77 5.34 -11.87
N GLY A 206 1.33 4.59 -12.81
CA GLY A 206 2.74 4.26 -12.73
C GLY A 206 3.26 3.46 -13.90
N ILE A 207 4.50 3.04 -13.78
CA ILE A 207 5.21 2.24 -14.76
C ILE A 207 5.79 1.01 -14.09
N ASP A 208 5.51 -0.16 -14.65
CA ASP A 208 6.16 -1.42 -14.33
C ASP A 208 7.17 -1.78 -15.41
N VAL A 209 8.37 -2.17 -14.97
CA VAL A 209 9.43 -2.69 -15.83
C VAL A 209 9.84 -4.07 -15.34
N GLU A 210 9.88 -5.04 -16.25
CA GLU A 210 10.40 -6.37 -15.96
C GLU A 210 11.42 -6.79 -17.01
N VAL A 211 12.52 -7.39 -16.56
CA VAL A 211 13.61 -7.90 -17.42
C VAL A 211 13.94 -9.32 -17.01
N ASN A 212 13.99 -10.22 -17.98
CA ASN A 212 14.44 -11.59 -17.79
C ASN A 212 15.55 -11.93 -18.81
N ALA A 213 16.58 -12.63 -18.35
CA ALA A 213 17.66 -13.09 -19.20
C ALA A 213 18.20 -14.44 -18.74
N GLY A 214 18.59 -15.30 -19.69
CA GLY A 214 19.18 -16.59 -19.43
C GLY A 214 20.39 -16.87 -20.35
N PHE A 215 21.48 -17.39 -19.80
CA PHE A 215 22.72 -17.61 -20.53
C PHE A 215 23.33 -18.96 -20.16
N GLY A 216 23.53 -19.82 -21.13
CA GLY A 216 24.35 -21.02 -20.98
C GLY A 216 25.84 -20.66 -20.95
N ILE A 217 26.56 -21.05 -19.90
CA ILE A 217 27.97 -20.78 -19.74
C ILE A 217 28.81 -22.07 -19.94
N GLY A 218 28.34 -22.90 -20.83
CA GLY A 218 28.97 -24.13 -21.24
C GLY A 218 29.05 -25.17 -20.11
N SER A 219 30.21 -25.71 -19.82
CA SER A 219 30.36 -26.69 -18.76
C SER A 219 30.19 -26.16 -17.33
N LEU A 220 30.06 -24.85 -17.17
CA LEU A 220 29.79 -24.20 -15.90
C LEU A 220 28.30 -24.09 -15.56
N GLY A 221 27.43 -24.56 -16.47
CA GLY A 221 25.97 -24.54 -16.27
C GLY A 221 25.30 -23.33 -16.88
N ASP A 222 24.23 -22.85 -16.22
CA ASP A 222 23.36 -21.78 -16.71
C ASP A 222 23.28 -20.65 -15.70
N LEU A 223 23.24 -19.41 -16.19
CA LEU A 223 22.93 -18.21 -15.44
C LEU A 223 21.58 -17.67 -15.86
N SER A 224 20.71 -17.34 -14.92
CA SER A 224 19.50 -16.60 -15.15
C SER A 224 19.46 -15.33 -14.32
N PHE A 225 18.92 -14.28 -14.88
CA PHE A 225 18.72 -12.98 -14.25
C PHE A 225 17.24 -12.59 -14.41
N GLY A 226 16.64 -12.08 -13.34
CA GLY A 226 15.34 -11.45 -13.37
C GLY A 226 15.33 -10.19 -12.53
N ALA A 227 14.67 -9.16 -13.03
CA ALA A 227 14.45 -7.92 -12.28
C ALA A 227 13.07 -7.36 -12.57
N SER A 228 12.42 -6.81 -11.55
CA SER A 228 11.19 -6.04 -11.71
C SER A 228 11.29 -4.76 -10.89
N TYR A 229 10.77 -3.67 -11.45
CA TYR A 229 10.75 -2.36 -10.83
C TYR A 229 9.44 -1.66 -11.12
N THR A 230 8.80 -1.14 -10.09
CA THR A 230 7.58 -0.34 -10.17
C THR A 230 7.89 1.08 -9.71
N TYR A 231 7.54 2.06 -10.52
CA TYR A 231 7.56 3.47 -10.17
C TYR A 231 6.16 4.03 -10.25
N VAL A 232 5.61 4.47 -9.13
CA VAL A 232 4.30 5.13 -9.06
C VAL A 232 4.49 6.61 -9.33
N ILE A 233 3.88 7.10 -10.41
CA ILE A 233 3.97 8.50 -10.84
C ILE A 233 3.13 9.37 -9.90
N ASP A 234 1.84 9.03 -9.81
CA ASP A 234 0.89 9.72 -8.94
C ASP A 234 0.13 8.72 -8.05
N ASN A 235 -0.14 9.11 -6.81
CA ASN A 235 -1.04 8.41 -5.91
C ASN A 235 -1.86 9.45 -5.16
N LEU A 236 -2.99 9.78 -5.74
CA LEU A 236 -3.83 10.90 -5.36
C LEU A 236 -5.06 10.40 -4.60
N ILE A 237 -5.50 11.17 -3.62
CA ILE A 237 -6.74 10.89 -2.89
C ILE A 237 -7.54 12.19 -2.72
N GLN A 238 -8.85 12.09 -2.89
CA GLN A 238 -9.81 13.09 -2.50
C GLN A 238 -10.80 12.46 -1.53
N GLN A 239 -10.74 12.85 -0.26
CA GLN A 239 -11.52 12.17 0.78
C GLN A 239 -13.02 12.47 0.65
N TYR A 240 -13.38 13.71 0.37
CA TYR A 240 -14.74 14.10 0.12
C TYR A 240 -14.86 14.91 -1.17
N PRO A 241 -16.03 14.89 -1.85
CA PRO A 241 -16.25 15.70 -3.03
C PRO A 241 -15.97 17.19 -2.73
N GLN A 242 -15.26 17.88 -3.63
CA GLN A 242 -14.84 19.28 -3.55
C GLN A 242 -13.72 19.60 -2.55
N ASP A 243 -13.23 18.64 -1.78
CA ASP A 243 -12.04 18.83 -0.98
C ASP A 243 -10.76 18.85 -1.88
N PRO A 244 -9.66 19.40 -1.42
CA PRO A 244 -8.40 19.34 -2.16
C PRO A 244 -7.97 17.91 -2.45
N ILE A 245 -7.41 17.69 -3.62
CA ILE A 245 -6.74 16.42 -3.96
C ILE A 245 -5.39 16.42 -3.27
N VAL A 246 -5.10 15.34 -2.55
CA VAL A 246 -3.84 15.14 -1.81
C VAL A 246 -2.98 14.11 -2.54
N ASP A 247 -1.74 14.46 -2.86
CA ASP A 247 -0.72 13.50 -3.31
C ASP A 247 -0.12 12.82 -2.08
N LYS A 248 -0.26 11.48 -2.01
CA LYS A 248 0.22 10.67 -0.88
C LYS A 248 1.74 10.61 -0.74
N PHE A 249 2.49 11.05 -1.74
CA PHE A 249 3.96 11.03 -1.74
C PHE A 249 4.60 12.31 -1.21
N VAL A 250 3.81 13.34 -0.96
CA VAL A 250 4.36 14.59 -0.42
C VAL A 250 4.35 14.56 1.11
N PRO A 251 5.32 15.20 1.77
CA PRO A 251 5.25 15.49 3.18
C PRO A 251 3.95 16.20 3.53
N ALA A 252 3.46 16.05 4.75
CA ALA A 252 2.17 16.52 5.26
C ALA A 252 0.92 15.81 4.68
N SER A 253 1.08 14.81 3.81
CA SER A 253 -0.06 14.03 3.26
C SER A 253 -0.70 13.07 4.26
N GLY A 254 0.01 12.71 5.31
CA GLY A 254 -0.43 11.70 6.27
C GLY A 254 -0.18 10.25 5.85
N TYR A 255 0.63 10.02 4.82
CA TYR A 255 0.90 8.68 4.28
C TYR A 255 2.40 8.37 4.28
N GLU A 256 2.75 7.20 4.81
CA GLU A 256 4.11 6.66 4.87
C GLU A 256 4.23 5.51 3.85
N ILE A 257 4.33 5.85 2.59
CA ILE A 257 4.41 4.87 1.49
C ILE A 257 5.59 5.16 0.56
N PRO A 258 6.34 4.13 0.12
CA PRO A 258 7.40 4.33 -0.86
C PRO A 258 6.81 4.56 -2.26
N ARG A 259 7.43 5.49 -3.01
CA ARG A 259 7.04 5.77 -4.40
C ARG A 259 7.43 4.66 -5.34
N ASP A 260 8.52 3.99 -5.08
CA ASP A 260 9.08 2.97 -5.95
C ASP A 260 9.59 1.76 -5.19
N LYS A 261 9.52 0.61 -5.86
CA LYS A 261 9.97 -0.68 -5.34
C LYS A 261 10.58 -1.50 -6.45
N GLY A 262 11.52 -2.35 -6.06
CA GLY A 262 12.15 -3.24 -7.00
C GLY A 262 12.58 -4.56 -6.37
N ARG A 263 12.79 -5.54 -7.21
CA ARG A 263 13.43 -6.80 -6.83
C ARG A 263 14.27 -7.29 -8.00
N ALA A 264 15.37 -7.92 -7.68
CA ALA A 264 16.20 -8.57 -8.69
C ALA A 264 16.75 -9.87 -8.14
N HIS A 265 17.09 -10.79 -9.04
CA HIS A 265 17.77 -12.02 -8.66
C HIS A 265 18.71 -12.46 -9.77
N VAL A 266 19.76 -13.16 -9.35
CA VAL A 266 20.67 -13.91 -10.23
C VAL A 266 20.73 -15.34 -9.72
N THR A 267 20.43 -16.29 -10.59
CA THR A 267 20.52 -17.72 -10.29
C THR A 267 21.60 -18.34 -11.16
N TRP A 268 22.53 -19.03 -10.51
CA TRP A 268 23.48 -19.93 -11.18
C TRP A 268 23.10 -21.37 -10.90
N SER A 269 22.97 -22.17 -11.96
CA SER A 269 22.55 -23.57 -11.86
C SER A 269 23.42 -24.49 -12.72
N THR A 270 23.58 -25.71 -12.22
CA THR A 270 24.17 -26.86 -12.90
C THR A 270 23.24 -28.06 -12.68
N ASP A 271 23.59 -29.23 -13.21
CA ASP A 271 22.80 -30.46 -13.03
C ASP A 271 22.54 -30.80 -11.56
N ARG A 272 23.44 -30.41 -10.64
CA ARG A 272 23.38 -30.80 -9.22
C ARG A 272 23.33 -29.65 -8.24
N PHE A 273 23.50 -28.44 -8.70
CA PHE A 273 23.63 -27.29 -7.85
C PHE A 273 22.86 -26.12 -8.41
N SER A 274 22.18 -25.38 -7.55
CA SER A 274 21.61 -24.09 -7.91
C SER A 274 21.78 -23.13 -6.73
N THR A 275 22.15 -21.90 -7.03
CA THR A 275 22.21 -20.82 -6.03
C THR A 275 21.61 -19.55 -6.60
N THR A 276 20.87 -18.82 -5.76
CA THR A 276 20.21 -17.57 -6.12
C THR A 276 20.60 -16.49 -5.12
N LEU A 277 21.15 -15.41 -5.61
CA LEU A 277 21.25 -14.15 -4.90
C LEU A 277 20.09 -13.27 -5.32
N SER A 278 19.29 -12.82 -4.38
CA SER A 278 18.17 -11.91 -4.65
C SER A 278 18.24 -10.67 -3.77
N THR A 279 17.61 -9.60 -4.24
CA THR A 279 17.50 -8.33 -3.50
C THR A 279 16.11 -7.76 -3.63
N ILE A 280 15.69 -7.06 -2.58
CA ILE A 280 14.48 -6.24 -2.53
C ILE A 280 14.93 -4.80 -2.29
N TYR A 281 14.42 -3.89 -3.09
CA TYR A 281 14.59 -2.46 -2.97
C TYR A 281 13.26 -1.83 -2.55
N THR A 282 13.30 -0.95 -1.57
CA THR A 282 12.19 -0.10 -1.15
C THR A 282 12.67 1.34 -1.20
N GLY A 283 12.00 2.17 -1.99
CA GLY A 283 12.35 3.57 -2.18
C GLY A 283 12.10 4.44 -0.95
N GLU A 284 12.48 5.70 -1.04
CA GLU A 284 12.21 6.70 -0.01
C GLU A 284 10.71 6.81 0.30
N MET A 285 10.39 7.06 1.57
CA MET A 285 9.02 7.34 2.01
C MET A 285 9.00 8.50 3.01
N THR A 286 7.83 9.07 3.24
CA THR A 286 7.64 10.12 4.24
C THR A 286 7.89 9.55 5.64
N ASN A 287 8.50 10.34 6.53
CA ASN A 287 8.71 9.99 7.94
C ASN A 287 7.39 10.03 8.75
N TRP A 288 7.44 9.57 10.00
CA TRP A 288 6.28 9.52 10.91
C TRP A 288 5.64 10.89 11.18
N ASN A 289 6.45 11.95 11.24
CA ASN A 289 5.95 13.32 11.47
C ASN A 289 5.40 13.99 10.20
N TRP A 290 5.57 13.36 9.03
CA TRP A 290 5.14 13.87 7.72
C TRP A 290 5.76 15.20 7.32
N ASP A 291 6.96 15.49 7.78
CA ASP A 291 7.69 16.74 7.52
C ASP A 291 8.95 16.53 6.67
N ASP A 292 9.44 15.29 6.55
CA ASP A 292 10.61 14.92 5.76
C ASP A 292 10.48 13.47 5.24
N LYS A 293 11.54 12.95 4.63
CA LYS A 293 11.64 11.59 4.11
C LYS A 293 12.69 10.80 4.85
N ILE A 294 12.45 9.49 4.93
CA ILE A 294 13.44 8.48 5.31
C ILE A 294 14.05 7.86 4.06
N GLU A 295 15.29 7.39 4.20
CA GLU A 295 16.10 6.85 3.10
C GLU A 295 15.52 5.55 2.52
N ASP A 296 15.95 5.24 1.29
CA ASP A 296 15.69 3.96 0.65
C ASP A 296 16.42 2.79 1.34
N SER A 297 16.01 1.57 1.04
CA SER A 297 16.59 0.37 1.62
C SER A 297 16.81 -0.73 0.60
N TRP A 298 17.87 -1.55 0.86
CA TRP A 298 18.22 -2.71 0.07
C TRP A 298 18.43 -3.92 0.98
N TRP A 299 17.67 -5.00 0.73
CA TRP A 299 17.76 -6.25 1.46
C TRP A 299 18.22 -7.35 0.53
N PHE A 300 19.21 -8.14 0.98
CA PHE A 300 19.81 -9.22 0.20
C PHE A 300 19.55 -10.57 0.82
N TYR A 301 19.31 -11.56 -0.04
CA TYR A 301 19.00 -12.92 0.33
C TYR A 301 19.83 -13.86 -0.51
N LEU A 302 20.34 -14.93 0.10
CA LEU A 302 21.10 -15.97 -0.59
C LEU A 302 20.44 -17.32 -0.33
N SER A 303 20.07 -18.02 -1.38
CA SER A 303 19.59 -19.39 -1.29
C SER A 303 20.39 -20.32 -2.17
N GLY A 304 20.48 -21.58 -1.78
CA GLY A 304 21.16 -22.59 -2.56
C GLY A 304 20.60 -23.97 -2.31
N GLN A 305 20.73 -24.83 -3.30
CA GLN A 305 20.37 -26.24 -3.18
C GLN A 305 21.41 -27.12 -3.86
N TYR A 306 21.64 -28.29 -3.29
CA TYR A 306 22.56 -29.30 -3.81
C TYR A 306 21.92 -30.68 -3.76
N TYR A 307 21.92 -31.37 -4.91
CA TYR A 307 21.44 -32.74 -5.05
C TYR A 307 22.59 -33.73 -4.77
N LEU A 308 22.60 -34.30 -3.55
CA LEU A 308 23.55 -35.33 -3.16
C LEU A 308 23.33 -36.60 -3.99
N THR A 309 22.10 -36.96 -4.21
CA THR A 309 21.63 -38.04 -5.11
C THR A 309 20.31 -37.62 -5.73
N ASP A 310 19.81 -38.39 -6.68
CA ASP A 310 18.50 -38.18 -7.30
C ASP A 310 17.31 -38.23 -6.31
N ARG A 311 17.57 -38.56 -5.05
CA ARG A 311 16.54 -38.66 -3.99
C ARG A 311 16.86 -37.84 -2.75
N VAL A 312 18.04 -37.23 -2.68
CA VAL A 312 18.48 -36.48 -1.51
C VAL A 312 18.92 -35.08 -1.94
N ARG A 313 18.28 -34.09 -1.40
CA ARG A 313 18.58 -32.66 -1.62
C ARG A 313 18.84 -31.96 -0.30
N ILE A 314 19.88 -31.16 -0.23
CA ILE A 314 20.12 -30.17 0.82
C ILE A 314 19.78 -28.80 0.26
N SER A 315 19.02 -28.01 0.98
CA SER A 315 18.76 -26.61 0.67
C SER A 315 19.16 -25.75 1.86
N ALA A 316 19.74 -24.60 1.58
CA ALA A 316 20.10 -23.61 2.59
C ALA A 316 19.64 -22.21 2.13
N THR A 317 19.19 -21.41 3.06
CA THR A 317 18.82 -20.01 2.83
C THR A 317 19.43 -19.15 3.92
N VAL A 318 19.94 -17.99 3.52
CA VAL A 318 20.37 -16.91 4.41
C VAL A 318 19.50 -15.72 4.07
N ASP A 319 18.60 -15.38 5.00
CA ASP A 319 17.80 -14.17 4.91
C ASP A 319 18.59 -13.01 5.50
N ASN A 320 18.40 -11.82 4.95
CA ASN A 320 19.14 -10.62 5.31
C ASN A 320 20.66 -10.88 5.31
N LEU A 321 21.20 -11.22 4.14
CA LEU A 321 22.60 -11.65 3.94
C LEU A 321 23.62 -10.66 4.51
N LEU A 322 23.33 -9.36 4.43
CA LEU A 322 24.24 -8.31 4.89
C LEU A 322 24.03 -7.93 6.35
N ASP A 323 23.03 -8.51 7.03
CA ASP A 323 22.63 -8.17 8.40
C ASP A 323 22.27 -6.70 8.54
N SER A 324 21.55 -6.19 7.53
CA SER A 324 21.10 -4.79 7.50
C SER A 324 20.04 -4.57 8.56
N ASP A 325 20.10 -3.44 9.23
CA ASP A 325 19.03 -2.97 10.11
C ASP A 325 17.90 -2.33 9.30
N PRO A 326 16.65 -2.31 9.81
CA PRO A 326 15.59 -1.48 9.29
C PRO A 326 16.01 0.00 9.23
N VAL A 327 15.51 0.73 8.25
CA VAL A 327 15.77 2.17 8.17
C VAL A 327 15.09 2.85 9.36
N GLU A 328 15.88 3.48 10.22
CA GLU A 328 15.37 4.21 11.37
C GLU A 328 14.64 5.49 10.93
N ASP A 329 13.52 5.73 11.57
CA ASP A 329 12.82 6.99 11.49
C ASP A 329 13.06 7.76 12.78
N PRO A 330 13.90 8.81 12.78
CA PRO A 330 14.23 9.58 13.99
C PRO A 330 13.02 10.31 14.57
N THR A 331 11.92 10.43 13.84
CA THR A 331 10.68 11.08 14.29
C THR A 331 9.73 10.09 14.96
N HIS A 332 9.98 8.79 14.86
CA HIS A 332 9.16 7.76 15.50
C HIS A 332 9.39 7.74 17.00
N ALA A 333 8.39 8.19 17.77
CA ALA A 333 8.52 8.45 19.21
C ALA A 333 8.66 7.19 20.10
N SER A 334 8.45 5.99 19.55
CA SER A 334 8.42 4.74 20.31
C SER A 334 9.11 3.59 19.58
N TYR A 335 9.57 2.60 20.35
CA TYR A 335 10.08 1.36 19.78
C TYR A 335 9.04 0.75 18.82
N PRO A 336 9.44 0.27 17.62
CA PRO A 336 10.83 -0.04 17.23
C PRO A 336 11.60 1.07 16.50
N TYR A 337 11.13 2.31 16.46
CA TYR A 337 11.78 3.47 15.83
C TYR A 337 11.91 3.35 14.28
N TYR A 338 11.10 2.55 13.66
CA TYR A 338 10.96 2.41 12.20
C TYR A 338 9.54 1.97 11.86
N ASN A 339 9.13 2.13 10.60
CA ASN A 339 7.82 1.68 10.14
C ASN A 339 7.77 0.15 9.99
N SER A 340 7.18 -0.54 10.96
CA SER A 340 7.04 -2.00 10.99
C SER A 340 6.09 -2.57 9.92
N SER A 341 5.38 -1.73 9.17
CA SER A 341 4.58 -2.17 8.01
C SER A 341 5.45 -2.43 6.78
N TRP A 342 6.64 -1.85 6.73
CA TRP A 342 7.58 -1.97 5.61
C TRP A 342 8.83 -2.77 5.93
N TYR A 343 9.24 -2.80 7.19
CA TYR A 343 10.49 -3.44 7.62
C TYR A 343 10.24 -4.52 8.67
N ASP A 344 10.97 -5.62 8.58
CA ASP A 344 11.00 -6.67 9.59
C ASP A 344 12.15 -6.41 10.58
N SER A 345 11.91 -6.71 11.85
CA SER A 345 12.92 -6.62 12.93
C SER A 345 13.88 -7.79 12.98
N ILE A 346 13.69 -8.82 12.16
CA ILE A 346 14.51 -10.01 12.18
C ILE A 346 15.82 -9.72 11.44
N GLY A 347 16.94 -9.77 12.15
CA GLY A 347 18.28 -9.73 11.57
C GLY A 347 18.57 -10.94 10.69
N ARG A 348 19.85 -11.19 10.41
CA ARG A 348 20.24 -12.33 9.57
C ARG A 348 19.77 -13.65 10.15
N SER A 349 19.06 -14.43 9.34
CA SER A 349 18.58 -15.76 9.70
C SER A 349 19.06 -16.83 8.73
N TYR A 350 19.14 -18.08 9.22
CA TYR A 350 19.65 -19.19 8.47
C TYR A 350 18.67 -20.35 8.52
N TYR A 351 18.37 -20.91 7.35
CA TYR A 351 17.57 -22.12 7.22
C TYR A 351 18.37 -23.22 6.53
N LEU A 352 18.27 -24.43 7.06
CA LEU A 352 18.85 -25.64 6.47
C LEU A 352 17.77 -26.70 6.40
N GLN A 353 17.58 -27.28 5.22
CA GLN A 353 16.62 -28.33 4.97
C GLN A 353 17.26 -29.52 4.28
N LEU A 354 16.99 -30.72 4.79
CA LEU A 354 17.28 -31.96 4.12
C LEU A 354 15.98 -32.58 3.60
N THR A 355 15.91 -32.83 2.31
CA THR A 355 14.77 -33.48 1.66
C THR A 355 15.18 -34.87 1.20
N TYR A 356 14.45 -35.91 1.61
CA TYR A 356 14.61 -37.28 1.12
C TYR A 356 13.26 -37.76 0.52
N LYS A 357 13.31 -38.22 -0.74
CA LYS A 357 12.12 -38.69 -1.46
C LYS A 357 12.01 -40.21 -1.37
N LEU A 358 10.95 -40.70 -0.74
CA LEU A 358 10.60 -42.11 -0.61
C LEU A 358 9.71 -42.54 -1.77
N GLY A 359 10.27 -43.30 -2.73
CA GLY A 359 9.51 -43.80 -3.89
C GLY A 359 9.17 -42.73 -4.95
N GLY A 360 8.58 -43.11 -6.08
CA GLY A 360 8.23 -42.22 -7.18
C GLY A 360 9.43 -41.76 -8.03
N ASP A 361 9.19 -40.79 -8.92
CA ASP A 361 10.22 -40.20 -9.80
C ASP A 361 11.31 -39.47 -8.98
N PRO A 362 12.51 -39.28 -9.50
CA PRO A 362 13.59 -38.49 -8.87
C PRO A 362 13.16 -37.06 -8.48
N LEU A 363 13.93 -36.41 -7.60
CA LEU A 363 13.74 -35.02 -7.22
C LEU A 363 14.06 -34.06 -8.36
#